data_2304db22c8d0da963bcf948ee5fdb149
#
_entry.id   2304db22c8d0da963bcf948ee5fdb149
#
_cell.length_a   1.000
_cell.length_b   1.000
_cell.length_c   1.000
_cell.angle_alpha   90.00
_cell.angle_beta   90.00
_cell.angle_gamma   90.00
#
_symmetry.space_group_name_H-M   'P 1'
#
loop_
_entity.id
_entity.type
_entity.pdbx_description
1 polymer ?
#
loop_
_entity_poly.entity_id
_entity_poly.type
_entity_poly.pdbx_seq_one_letter_code
_entity_poly.pdbx_strand_id
1 'polypeptide(L)'
;MNCLIVDDEPLARIGMERLIRQYSLLKLLGSFKNTAGIADFLKKNEVDLLFLDIEMPGVNGLEFARTLPEQTLVIFTTAYSQYALDSYEVDALDYLVKPITPERFKKAVAKAESYHQLLTQQKTDFESTDTQYINIRANRRNYRIAHSDILYIEALKDYVIIHTFTDKYITWINLKNIHSQLPSALFVRVNKSCVVNVQHISSYTHQFVCIGETEIPIGRAYEVISKFGN
;
A
#
# COMPACT_ATOMS: atom_id res chain seq x y z
N MET A 1 -9.42 14.03 3.43
CA MET A 1 -8.46 13.64 2.38
C MET A 1 -8.68 14.49 1.14
N ASN A 2 -7.62 15.10 0.64
CA ASN A 2 -7.62 15.81 -0.63
C ASN A 2 -7.56 14.82 -1.78
N CYS A 3 -8.47 14.89 -2.75
CA CYS A 3 -8.49 13.96 -3.86
C CYS A 3 -8.51 14.61 -5.23
N LEU A 4 -8.06 13.86 -6.25
CA LEU A 4 -8.14 14.20 -7.65
C LEU A 4 -8.88 13.12 -8.43
N ILE A 5 -9.42 13.50 -9.59
CA ILE A 5 -9.94 12.60 -10.61
C ILE A 5 -9.11 12.79 -11.88
N VAL A 6 -8.68 11.68 -12.49
CA VAL A 6 -8.05 11.66 -13.82
C VAL A 6 -8.72 10.58 -14.65
N ASP A 7 -9.50 11.02 -15.65
CA ASP A 7 -10.30 10.13 -16.50
C ASP A 7 -10.63 10.91 -17.79
N ASP A 8 -10.44 10.35 -18.96
CA ASP A 8 -10.68 11.06 -20.22
C ASP A 8 -12.18 11.20 -20.57
N GLU A 9 -13.02 10.31 -20.01
CA GLU A 9 -14.46 10.31 -20.22
C GLU A 9 -15.18 11.38 -19.40
N PRO A 10 -15.83 12.41 -20.01
CA PRO A 10 -16.51 13.47 -19.27
C PRO A 10 -17.63 12.96 -18.35
N LEU A 11 -18.39 11.94 -18.79
CA LEU A 11 -19.50 11.38 -17.99
C LEU A 11 -19.00 10.60 -16.78
N ALA A 12 -17.90 9.89 -16.91
CA ALA A 12 -17.28 9.19 -15.79
C ALA A 12 -16.78 10.19 -14.73
N ARG A 13 -16.12 11.28 -15.15
CA ARG A 13 -15.72 12.34 -14.21
C ARG A 13 -16.90 12.95 -13.47
N ILE A 14 -17.99 13.33 -14.19
CA ILE A 14 -19.21 13.88 -13.57
C ILE A 14 -19.81 12.88 -12.57
N GLY A 15 -19.87 11.60 -12.93
CA GLY A 15 -20.36 10.54 -12.05
C GLY A 15 -19.52 10.44 -10.78
N MET A 16 -18.20 10.44 -10.92
CA MET A 16 -17.25 10.38 -9.80
C MET A 16 -17.36 11.62 -8.90
N GLU A 17 -17.46 12.83 -9.48
CA GLU A 17 -17.66 14.07 -8.73
C GLU A 17 -18.92 14.03 -7.87
N ARG A 18 -20.03 13.48 -8.42
CA ARG A 18 -21.28 13.32 -7.66
C ARG A 18 -21.12 12.37 -6.48
N LEU A 19 -20.39 11.26 -6.68
CA LEU A 19 -20.08 10.33 -5.61
C LEU A 19 -19.21 10.99 -4.53
N ILE A 20 -18.14 11.67 -4.91
CA ILE A 20 -17.23 12.36 -3.97
C ILE A 20 -17.97 13.39 -3.11
N ARG A 21 -18.87 14.19 -3.71
CA ARG A 21 -19.65 15.21 -2.98
C ARG A 21 -20.55 14.65 -1.87
N GLN A 22 -20.86 13.35 -1.90
CA GLN A 22 -21.66 12.70 -0.87
C GLN A 22 -20.82 12.35 0.40
N TYR A 23 -19.48 12.50 0.32
CA TYR A 23 -18.57 12.13 1.39
C TYR A 23 -17.81 13.37 1.90
N SER A 24 -18.19 13.85 3.09
CA SER A 24 -17.57 15.04 3.74
C SER A 24 -16.07 14.87 4.01
N LEU A 25 -15.57 13.64 4.06
CA LEU A 25 -14.16 13.30 4.27
C LEU A 25 -13.29 13.53 3.02
N LEU A 26 -13.90 13.62 1.84
CA LEU A 26 -13.20 13.85 0.57
C LEU A 26 -13.34 15.30 0.17
N LYS A 27 -12.21 15.93 -0.16
CA LYS A 27 -12.15 17.26 -0.75
C LYS A 27 -11.56 17.15 -2.15
N LEU A 28 -12.41 17.30 -3.16
CA LEU A 28 -11.96 17.29 -4.55
C LEU A 28 -11.18 18.56 -4.86
N LEU A 29 -9.90 18.43 -5.21
CA LEU A 29 -9.01 19.53 -5.59
C LEU A 29 -9.03 19.80 -7.10
N GLY A 30 -9.30 18.78 -7.92
CA GLY A 30 -9.33 18.91 -9.37
C GLY A 30 -9.83 17.66 -10.08
N SER A 31 -10.29 17.87 -11.32
CA SER A 31 -10.80 16.83 -12.23
C SER A 31 -10.14 17.04 -13.59
N PHE A 32 -9.35 16.07 -14.05
CA PHE A 32 -8.48 16.19 -15.21
C PHE A 32 -8.85 15.15 -16.26
N LYS A 33 -8.76 15.52 -17.53
CA LYS A 33 -9.05 14.63 -18.66
C LYS A 33 -7.86 13.75 -19.09
N ASN A 34 -6.67 14.01 -18.55
CA ASN A 34 -5.44 13.25 -18.81
C ASN A 34 -4.40 13.56 -17.74
N THR A 35 -3.25 12.93 -17.83
CA THR A 35 -2.16 13.06 -16.87
C THR A 35 -1.28 14.30 -17.05
N ALA A 36 -1.52 15.09 -18.13
CA ALA A 36 -0.71 16.29 -18.40
C ALA A 36 -0.85 17.33 -17.29
N GLY A 37 0.27 17.77 -16.73
CA GLY A 37 0.30 18.75 -15.64
C GLY A 37 0.02 18.19 -14.23
N ILE A 38 -0.36 16.91 -14.08
CA ILE A 38 -0.60 16.31 -12.76
C ILE A 38 0.66 16.34 -11.90
N ALA A 39 1.83 16.02 -12.46
CA ALA A 39 3.09 16.05 -11.72
C ALA A 39 3.38 17.45 -11.14
N ASP A 40 3.11 18.51 -11.89
CA ASP A 40 3.29 19.89 -11.41
C ASP A 40 2.19 20.33 -10.44
N PHE A 41 1.00 19.76 -10.56
CA PHE A 41 -0.08 19.98 -9.61
C PHE A 41 0.25 19.33 -8.25
N LEU A 42 0.78 18.11 -8.25
CA LEU A 42 1.19 17.37 -7.04
C LEU A 42 2.35 18.07 -6.29
N LYS A 43 3.26 18.75 -7.00
CA LYS A 43 4.32 19.55 -6.36
C LYS A 43 3.80 20.75 -5.59
N LYS A 44 2.63 21.29 -5.98
CA LYS A 44 2.04 22.53 -5.42
C LYS A 44 0.92 22.25 -4.42
N ASN A 45 0.38 21.04 -4.41
CA ASN A 45 -0.78 20.67 -3.62
C ASN A 45 -0.55 19.33 -2.95
N GLU A 46 -0.93 19.23 -1.70
CA GLU A 46 -0.98 17.94 -1.00
C GLU A 46 -2.21 17.15 -1.48
N VAL A 47 -1.96 16.04 -2.15
CA VAL A 47 -2.99 15.14 -2.67
C VAL A 47 -2.83 13.78 -2.01
N ASP A 48 -3.85 13.37 -1.28
CA ASP A 48 -3.86 12.12 -0.52
C ASP A 48 -4.35 10.95 -1.36
N LEU A 49 -5.30 11.21 -2.28
CA LEU A 49 -5.99 10.15 -3.04
C LEU A 49 -6.19 10.56 -4.50
N LEU A 50 -5.86 9.64 -5.41
CA LEU A 50 -6.08 9.80 -6.84
C LEU A 50 -7.05 8.72 -7.33
N PHE A 51 -8.19 9.13 -7.91
CA PHE A 51 -9.03 8.26 -8.73
C PHE A 51 -8.51 8.34 -10.16
N LEU A 52 -7.98 7.25 -10.69
CA LEU A 52 -7.23 7.22 -11.93
C LEU A 52 -7.80 6.18 -12.90
N ASP A 53 -8.20 6.64 -14.08
CA ASP A 53 -8.57 5.70 -15.14
C ASP A 53 -7.33 4.96 -15.65
N ILE A 54 -7.49 3.66 -15.90
CA ILE A 54 -6.42 2.82 -16.45
C ILE A 54 -6.22 3.12 -17.93
N GLU A 55 -7.31 3.19 -18.69
CA GLU A 55 -7.25 3.35 -20.14
C GLU A 55 -7.56 4.79 -20.56
N MET A 56 -6.51 5.53 -20.80
CA MET A 56 -6.61 6.89 -21.36
C MET A 56 -5.81 7.02 -22.66
N PRO A 57 -6.27 7.81 -23.63
CA PRO A 57 -5.53 8.02 -24.88
C PRO A 57 -4.09 8.49 -24.64
N GLY A 58 -3.13 7.70 -25.11
CA GLY A 58 -1.71 8.06 -25.08
C GLY A 58 -0.96 7.77 -23.79
N VAL A 59 -1.64 7.46 -22.69
CA VAL A 59 -0.99 7.13 -21.40
C VAL A 59 -1.77 6.02 -20.69
N ASN A 60 -1.09 4.94 -20.34
CA ASN A 60 -1.65 3.92 -19.48
C ASN A 60 -1.62 4.39 -18.01
N GLY A 61 -2.77 4.39 -17.33
CA GLY A 61 -2.89 4.82 -15.94
C GLY A 61 -2.01 4.01 -14.98
N LEU A 62 -1.78 2.71 -15.26
CA LEU A 62 -0.90 1.87 -14.45
C LEU A 62 0.57 2.35 -14.53
N GLU A 63 1.04 2.72 -15.72
CA GLU A 63 2.40 3.27 -15.90
C GLU A 63 2.52 4.62 -15.22
N PHE A 64 1.51 5.47 -15.35
CA PHE A 64 1.50 6.77 -14.68
C PHE A 64 1.52 6.64 -13.16
N ALA A 65 0.77 5.72 -12.59
CA ALA A 65 0.74 5.49 -11.15
C ALA A 65 2.12 5.17 -10.55
N ARG A 66 3.01 4.51 -11.31
CA ARG A 66 4.40 4.24 -10.89
C ARG A 66 5.26 5.49 -10.73
N THR A 67 4.85 6.61 -11.33
CA THR A 67 5.56 7.90 -11.26
C THR A 67 5.08 8.79 -10.12
N LEU A 68 3.99 8.40 -9.43
CA LEU A 68 3.40 9.18 -8.35
C LEU A 68 4.24 9.11 -7.08
N PRO A 69 4.18 10.14 -6.22
CA PRO A 69 4.76 10.09 -4.89
C PRO A 69 4.21 8.90 -4.08
N GLU A 70 5.05 8.22 -3.30
CA GLU A 70 4.67 7.03 -2.52
C GLU A 70 3.51 7.28 -1.52
N GLN A 71 3.36 8.52 -1.05
CA GLN A 71 2.30 8.91 -0.13
C GLN A 71 0.94 9.12 -0.81
N THR A 72 0.87 9.22 -2.15
CA THR A 72 -0.38 9.40 -2.87
C THR A 72 -1.06 8.05 -3.10
N LEU A 73 -2.20 7.84 -2.46
CA LEU A 73 -3.01 6.63 -2.62
C LEU A 73 -3.67 6.62 -4.00
N VAL A 74 -3.75 5.46 -4.64
CA VAL A 74 -4.39 5.31 -5.95
C VAL A 74 -5.54 4.32 -5.87
N ILE A 75 -6.72 4.77 -6.32
CA ILE A 75 -7.86 3.91 -6.63
C ILE A 75 -8.05 3.98 -8.15
N PHE A 76 -7.85 2.85 -8.81
CA PHE A 76 -8.08 2.79 -10.26
C PHE A 76 -9.56 2.72 -10.61
N THR A 77 -9.92 3.35 -11.73
CA THR A 77 -11.22 3.18 -12.40
C THR A 77 -11.00 2.51 -13.74
N THR A 78 -11.89 1.63 -14.18
CA THR A 78 -11.75 0.92 -15.45
C THR A 78 -13.10 0.39 -15.96
N ALA A 79 -13.25 0.32 -17.28
CA ALA A 79 -14.38 -0.37 -17.92
C ALA A 79 -14.22 -1.90 -17.91
N TYR A 80 -13.01 -2.43 -17.65
CA TYR A 80 -12.68 -3.84 -17.83
C TYR A 80 -12.37 -4.52 -16.49
N SER A 81 -13.15 -5.53 -16.15
CA SER A 81 -12.97 -6.32 -14.92
C SER A 81 -11.67 -7.14 -14.88
N GLN A 82 -11.09 -7.45 -16.04
CA GLN A 82 -9.83 -8.21 -16.13
C GLN A 82 -8.62 -7.47 -15.55
N TYR A 83 -8.57 -6.14 -15.62
CA TYR A 83 -7.49 -5.36 -15.00
C TYR A 83 -7.49 -5.44 -13.47
N ALA A 84 -8.60 -5.82 -12.87
CA ALA A 84 -8.62 -6.13 -11.43
C ALA A 84 -7.82 -7.40 -11.08
N LEU A 85 -7.53 -8.27 -12.07
CA LEU A 85 -6.75 -9.50 -11.90
C LEU A 85 -5.27 -9.32 -12.25
N ASP A 86 -4.94 -8.49 -13.26
CA ASP A 86 -3.57 -8.27 -13.74
C ASP A 86 -2.80 -7.19 -12.98
N SER A 87 -3.47 -6.48 -12.09
CA SER A 87 -2.98 -5.30 -11.36
C SER A 87 -2.06 -5.59 -10.17
N TYR A 88 -1.57 -6.81 -10.04
CA TYR A 88 -0.62 -7.19 -8.98
C TYR A 88 0.76 -6.51 -9.06
N GLU A 89 1.04 -5.78 -10.16
CA GLU A 89 2.32 -5.10 -10.36
C GLU A 89 2.34 -3.62 -9.93
N VAL A 90 1.18 -3.03 -9.64
CA VAL A 90 1.05 -1.64 -9.20
C VAL A 90 0.38 -1.62 -7.84
N ASP A 91 1.01 -0.98 -6.85
CA ASP A 91 0.52 -0.82 -5.47
C ASP A 91 -0.76 0.04 -5.41
N ALA A 92 -1.84 -0.42 -6.07
CA ALA A 92 -3.14 0.24 -6.02
C ALA A 92 -3.86 -0.10 -4.72
N LEU A 93 -4.48 0.90 -4.14
CA LEU A 93 -5.28 0.68 -2.94
C LEU A 93 -6.54 -0.12 -3.26
N ASP A 94 -7.20 0.18 -4.38
CA ASP A 94 -8.42 -0.50 -4.81
C ASP A 94 -8.72 -0.27 -6.31
N TYR A 95 -9.73 -0.99 -6.84
CA TYR A 95 -10.22 -0.91 -8.23
C TYR A 95 -11.73 -0.71 -8.26
N LEU A 96 -12.19 0.20 -9.09
CA LEU A 96 -13.60 0.50 -9.33
C LEU A 96 -13.94 0.20 -10.78
N VAL A 97 -14.72 -0.85 -11.01
CA VAL A 97 -15.21 -1.19 -12.35
C VAL A 97 -16.41 -0.30 -12.70
N LYS A 98 -16.36 0.34 -13.85
CA LYS A 98 -17.45 1.16 -14.40
C LYS A 98 -18.59 0.24 -14.89
N PRO A 99 -19.87 0.56 -14.63
CA PRO A 99 -20.39 1.71 -13.89
C PRO A 99 -20.18 1.57 -12.37
N ILE A 100 -19.66 2.63 -11.74
CA ILE A 100 -19.31 2.63 -10.32
C ILE A 100 -20.56 2.81 -9.48
N THR A 101 -20.89 1.78 -8.67
CA THR A 101 -22.02 1.87 -7.75
C THR A 101 -21.65 2.61 -6.47
N PRO A 102 -22.62 3.32 -5.82
CA PRO A 102 -22.35 4.00 -4.54
C PRO A 102 -21.79 3.07 -3.45
N GLU A 103 -22.27 1.82 -3.39
CA GLU A 103 -21.81 0.84 -2.40
C GLU A 103 -20.34 0.44 -2.63
N ARG A 104 -19.94 0.26 -3.90
CA ARG A 104 -18.56 -0.09 -4.25
C ARG A 104 -17.62 1.08 -4.00
N PHE A 105 -18.05 2.30 -4.37
CA PHE A 105 -17.33 3.54 -4.07
C PHE A 105 -17.11 3.71 -2.56
N LYS A 106 -18.18 3.53 -1.76
CA LYS A 106 -18.10 3.60 -0.30
C LYS A 106 -17.05 2.67 0.29
N LYS A 107 -16.98 1.42 -0.18
CA LYS A 107 -15.98 0.44 0.27
C LYS A 107 -14.56 0.88 -0.05
N ALA A 108 -14.32 1.38 -1.26
CA ALA A 108 -13.02 1.86 -1.67
C ALA A 108 -12.56 3.09 -0.88
N VAL A 109 -13.46 4.05 -0.65
CA VAL A 109 -13.19 5.24 0.17
C VAL A 109 -12.94 4.89 1.62
N ALA A 110 -13.70 3.96 2.21
CA ALA A 110 -13.46 3.49 3.58
C ALA A 110 -12.08 2.82 3.74
N LYS A 111 -11.64 2.09 2.71
CA LYS A 111 -10.27 1.53 2.65
C LYS A 111 -9.23 2.64 2.58
N ALA A 112 -9.44 3.66 1.73
CA ALA A 112 -8.55 4.82 1.60
C ALA A 112 -8.45 5.62 2.90
N GLU A 113 -9.57 5.84 3.56
CA GLU A 113 -9.62 6.55 4.85
C GLU A 113 -8.83 5.81 5.93
N SER A 114 -9.07 4.50 6.08
CA SER A 114 -8.34 3.68 7.05
C SER A 114 -6.84 3.72 6.79
N TYR A 115 -6.44 3.70 5.53
CA TYR A 115 -5.03 3.74 5.14
C TYR A 115 -4.40 5.12 5.36
N HIS A 116 -5.11 6.20 4.98
CA HIS A 116 -4.66 7.57 5.19
C HIS A 116 -4.51 7.91 6.68
N GLN A 117 -5.45 7.44 7.54
CA GLN A 117 -5.33 7.60 8.99
C GLN A 117 -4.07 6.93 9.53
N LEU A 118 -3.71 5.74 9.04
CA LEU A 118 -2.47 5.06 9.42
C LEU A 118 -1.23 5.89 9.02
N LEU A 119 -1.20 6.43 7.80
CA LEU A 119 -0.10 7.27 7.33
C LEU A 119 0.02 8.59 8.10
N THR A 120 -1.11 9.18 8.51
CA THR A 120 -1.12 10.47 9.21
C THR A 120 -0.76 10.33 10.70
N GLN A 121 -1.22 9.24 11.34
CA GLN A 121 -0.82 8.92 12.72
C GLN A 121 0.67 8.64 12.83
N GLN A 122 1.29 8.06 11.80
CA GLN A 122 2.74 7.87 11.76
C GLN A 122 3.51 9.18 11.74
N LYS A 123 3.01 10.24 11.07
CA LYS A 123 3.67 11.56 11.08
C LYS A 123 3.68 12.22 12.47
N THR A 124 2.68 11.97 13.30
CA THR A 124 2.61 12.49 14.67
C THR A 124 3.39 11.65 15.69
N ASP A 125 3.55 10.35 15.44
CA ASP A 125 4.32 9.46 16.32
C ASP A 125 5.82 9.46 16.03
N PHE A 126 6.27 10.03 14.90
CA PHE A 126 7.69 10.16 14.55
C PHE A 126 8.47 11.20 15.39
N GLU A 127 7.80 11.99 16.23
CA GLU A 127 8.50 12.85 17.22
C GLU A 127 8.89 12.10 18.50
N SER A 128 8.47 10.86 18.70
CA SER A 128 8.97 9.97 19.74
C SER A 128 9.96 8.97 19.15
N THR A 129 11.25 9.21 19.36
CA THR A 129 12.40 8.37 19.02
C THR A 129 12.40 7.02 19.76
N ASP A 130 11.36 6.23 19.62
CA ASP A 130 11.38 4.86 20.14
C ASP A 130 11.55 3.88 18.98
N THR A 131 12.81 3.73 18.55
CA THR A 131 13.26 2.91 17.41
C THR A 131 13.08 1.41 17.61
N GLN A 132 12.38 0.97 18.67
CA GLN A 132 12.28 -0.43 19.08
C GLN A 132 10.92 -1.07 18.79
N TYR A 133 9.92 -0.30 18.37
CA TYR A 133 8.54 -0.78 18.23
C TYR A 133 7.92 -0.35 16.90
N ILE A 134 6.99 -1.18 16.41
CA ILE A 134 6.08 -0.81 15.33
C ILE A 134 4.64 -0.71 15.87
N ASN A 135 3.91 0.32 15.46
CA ASN A 135 2.50 0.46 15.78
C ASN A 135 1.66 -0.02 14.60
N ILE A 136 0.73 -0.94 14.86
CA ILE A 136 -0.18 -1.46 13.83
C ILE A 136 -1.62 -1.43 14.32
N ARG A 137 -2.57 -1.39 13.38
CA ARG A 137 -3.98 -1.57 13.66
C ARG A 137 -4.45 -2.93 13.13
N ALA A 138 -4.86 -3.80 14.04
CA ALA A 138 -5.41 -5.11 13.74
C ALA A 138 -6.70 -5.31 14.54
N ASN A 139 -7.74 -5.96 13.97
CA ASN A 139 -9.00 -6.27 14.66
C ASN A 139 -9.64 -5.06 15.40
N ARG A 140 -9.60 -3.86 14.79
CA ARG A 140 -10.09 -2.58 15.38
C ARG A 140 -9.35 -2.14 16.65
N ARG A 141 -8.19 -2.71 16.97
CA ARG A 141 -7.32 -2.33 18.09
C ARG A 141 -5.96 -1.87 17.56
N ASN A 142 -5.35 -0.96 18.29
CA ASN A 142 -3.97 -0.56 18.05
C ASN A 142 -3.04 -1.47 18.87
N TYR A 143 -2.02 -2.01 18.22
CA TYR A 143 -1.01 -2.85 18.84
C TYR A 143 0.34 -2.19 18.67
N ARG A 144 1.13 -2.17 19.74
CA ARG A 144 2.52 -1.77 19.75
C ARG A 144 3.35 -3.04 19.89
N ILE A 145 4.09 -3.41 18.84
CA ILE A 145 4.84 -4.67 18.76
C ILE A 145 6.32 -4.33 18.75
N ALA A 146 7.10 -4.92 19.67
CA ALA A 146 8.54 -4.76 19.68
C ALA A 146 9.15 -5.41 18.42
N HIS A 147 10.15 -4.76 17.82
CA HIS A 147 10.85 -5.31 16.66
C HIS A 147 11.50 -6.66 16.99
N SER A 148 11.98 -6.83 18.23
CA SER A 148 12.53 -8.10 18.73
C SER A 148 11.53 -9.25 18.74
N ASP A 149 10.22 -8.96 18.84
CA ASP A 149 9.21 -9.98 18.92
C ASP A 149 8.73 -10.44 17.54
N ILE A 150 9.01 -9.66 16.48
CA ILE A 150 8.62 -9.98 15.12
C ILE A 150 9.59 -10.98 14.52
N LEU A 151 9.06 -12.14 14.12
CA LEU A 151 9.80 -13.21 13.46
C LEU A 151 9.94 -12.95 11.96
N TYR A 152 8.81 -12.78 11.30
CA TYR A 152 8.71 -12.45 9.88
C TYR A 152 7.34 -11.86 9.55
N ILE A 153 7.23 -11.24 8.38
CA ILE A 153 6.01 -10.64 7.88
C ILE A 153 5.71 -11.23 6.51
N GLU A 154 4.50 -11.74 6.35
CA GLU A 154 4.03 -12.40 5.14
C GLU A 154 2.89 -11.59 4.50
N ALA A 155 2.97 -11.33 3.19
CA ALA A 155 1.90 -10.70 2.43
C ALA A 155 0.93 -11.75 1.89
N LEU A 156 -0.35 -11.55 2.13
CA LEU A 156 -1.45 -12.33 1.59
C LEU A 156 -2.46 -11.41 0.92
N LYS A 157 -2.37 -11.27 -0.40
CA LYS A 157 -3.22 -10.37 -1.20
C LYS A 157 -3.17 -8.93 -0.69
N ASP A 158 -4.25 -8.47 -0.04
CA ASP A 158 -4.48 -7.08 0.36
C ASP A 158 -4.05 -6.78 1.80
N TYR A 159 -3.48 -7.73 2.52
CA TYR A 159 -3.05 -7.57 3.91
C TYR A 159 -1.74 -8.29 4.18
N VAL A 160 -1.12 -7.96 5.30
CA VAL A 160 0.04 -8.69 5.80
C VAL A 160 -0.27 -9.37 7.12
N ILE A 161 0.41 -10.48 7.35
CA ILE A 161 0.44 -11.16 8.63
C ILE A 161 1.80 -10.91 9.26
N ILE A 162 1.82 -10.31 10.43
CA ILE A 162 3.00 -10.18 11.27
C ILE A 162 3.03 -11.36 12.20
N HIS A 163 4.04 -12.20 12.05
CA HIS A 163 4.26 -13.37 12.90
C HIS A 163 5.19 -12.98 14.04
N THR A 164 4.75 -13.20 15.27
CA THR A 164 5.54 -13.01 16.49
C THR A 164 5.71 -14.32 17.25
N PHE A 165 6.45 -14.32 18.34
CA PHE A 165 6.62 -15.51 19.17
C PHE A 165 5.31 -16.03 19.75
N THR A 166 4.36 -15.14 20.08
CA THR A 166 3.13 -15.48 20.78
C THR A 166 1.90 -15.43 19.91
N ASP A 167 1.85 -14.48 18.96
CA ASP A 167 0.64 -14.12 18.22
C ASP A 167 0.90 -13.88 16.74
N LYS A 168 -0.20 -13.83 15.99
CA LYS A 168 -0.23 -13.37 14.59
C LYS A 168 -1.16 -12.18 14.46
N TYR A 169 -0.66 -11.09 13.90
CA TYR A 169 -1.42 -9.88 13.69
C TYR A 169 -1.69 -9.68 12.20
N ILE A 170 -2.97 -9.55 11.84
CA ILE A 170 -3.39 -9.31 10.46
C ILE A 170 -3.72 -7.83 10.34
N THR A 171 -3.01 -7.14 9.44
CA THR A 171 -3.24 -5.72 9.19
C THR A 171 -3.34 -5.42 7.70
N TRP A 172 -4.26 -4.51 7.35
CA TRP A 172 -4.52 -4.08 5.98
C TRP A 172 -3.51 -3.02 5.55
N ILE A 173 -2.29 -3.47 5.30
CA ILE A 173 -1.17 -2.68 4.79
C ILE A 173 -0.40 -3.54 3.79
N ASN A 174 0.18 -2.95 2.76
CA ASN A 174 1.01 -3.73 1.85
C ASN A 174 2.42 -3.96 2.44
N LEU A 175 3.09 -5.00 1.93
CA LEU A 175 4.40 -5.42 2.45
C LEU A 175 5.48 -4.33 2.29
N LYS A 176 5.45 -3.56 1.20
CA LYS A 176 6.41 -2.48 0.95
C LYS A 176 6.32 -1.41 2.04
N ASN A 177 5.09 -1.01 2.37
CA ASN A 177 4.85 0.07 3.32
C ASN A 177 5.16 -0.35 4.76
N ILE A 178 4.85 -1.59 5.16
CA ILE A 178 5.26 -2.04 6.49
C ILE A 178 6.78 -2.22 6.56
N HIS A 179 7.42 -2.73 5.50
CA HIS A 179 8.87 -2.89 5.46
C HIS A 179 9.62 -1.55 5.56
N SER A 180 9.10 -0.47 4.94
CA SER A 180 9.71 0.86 5.05
C SER A 180 9.68 1.48 6.45
N GLN A 181 8.83 0.96 7.34
CA GLN A 181 8.71 1.40 8.75
C GLN A 181 9.63 0.62 9.69
N LEU A 182 10.24 -0.45 9.20
CA LEU A 182 11.08 -1.33 9.99
C LEU A 182 12.57 -1.01 9.78
N PRO A 183 13.42 -1.18 10.80
CA PRO A 183 14.85 -0.99 10.65
C PRO A 183 15.42 -1.93 9.57
N SER A 184 16.01 -1.37 8.53
CA SER A 184 16.58 -2.13 7.40
C SER A 184 17.77 -3.01 7.79
N ALA A 185 18.40 -2.73 8.94
CA ALA A 185 19.45 -3.57 9.52
C ALA A 185 18.89 -4.87 10.13
N LEU A 186 17.62 -4.86 10.57
CA LEU A 186 16.98 -6.02 11.22
C LEU A 186 16.02 -6.76 10.28
N PHE A 187 15.41 -6.06 9.35
CA PHE A 187 14.37 -6.62 8.50
C PHE A 187 14.79 -6.64 7.03
N VAL A 188 14.80 -7.83 6.46
CA VAL A 188 15.26 -8.05 5.08
C VAL A 188 14.14 -8.70 4.26
N ARG A 189 13.85 -8.14 3.10
CA ARG A 189 12.89 -8.72 2.17
C ARG A 189 13.55 -9.86 1.41
N VAL A 190 13.04 -11.09 1.56
CA VAL A 190 13.63 -12.30 0.97
C VAL A 190 12.93 -12.75 -0.31
N ASN A 191 11.66 -12.32 -0.52
CA ASN A 191 10.92 -12.56 -1.76
C ASN A 191 9.79 -11.55 -1.93
N LYS A 192 8.96 -11.71 -2.99
CA LYS A 192 7.86 -10.79 -3.29
C LYS A 192 6.81 -10.68 -2.18
N SER A 193 6.68 -11.69 -1.32
CA SER A 193 5.63 -11.78 -0.30
C SER A 193 6.16 -11.88 1.13
N CYS A 194 7.48 -11.85 1.37
CA CYS A 194 7.99 -12.05 2.72
C CYS A 194 9.18 -11.16 3.07
N VAL A 195 9.13 -10.61 4.31
CA VAL A 195 10.19 -9.89 5.00
C VAL A 195 10.54 -10.66 6.28
N VAL A 196 11.80 -10.92 6.54
CA VAL A 196 12.28 -11.67 7.71
C VAL A 196 13.07 -10.80 8.67
N ASN A 197 13.01 -11.09 9.95
CA ASN A 197 13.90 -10.51 10.94
C ASN A 197 15.19 -11.36 11.00
N VAL A 198 16.32 -10.74 10.68
CA VAL A 198 17.62 -11.44 10.60
C VAL A 198 18.06 -12.00 11.95
N GLN A 199 17.61 -11.42 13.06
CA GLN A 199 17.95 -11.89 14.41
C GLN A 199 17.33 -13.24 14.76
N HIS A 200 16.27 -13.65 14.04
CA HIS A 200 15.54 -14.89 14.31
C HIS A 200 15.80 -15.98 13.28
N ILE A 201 16.76 -15.75 12.37
CA ILE A 201 17.17 -16.77 11.40
C ILE A 201 17.96 -17.87 12.13
N SER A 202 17.43 -19.08 12.11
CA SER A 202 18.09 -20.27 12.69
C SER A 202 19.09 -20.91 11.74
N SER A 203 18.78 -20.88 10.42
CA SER A 203 19.68 -21.37 9.36
C SER A 203 19.27 -20.79 8.00
N TYR A 204 20.16 -20.85 7.02
CA TYR A 204 19.84 -20.41 5.65
C TYR A 204 20.66 -21.15 4.60
N THR A 205 20.11 -21.20 3.39
CA THR A 205 20.78 -21.69 2.19
C THR A 205 20.62 -20.64 1.06
N HIS A 206 21.08 -20.93 -0.15
CA HIS A 206 20.84 -20.08 -1.31
C HIS A 206 19.36 -20.06 -1.77
N GLN A 207 18.53 -20.99 -1.29
CA GLN A 207 17.14 -21.16 -1.73
C GLN A 207 16.11 -20.78 -0.68
N PHE A 208 16.45 -20.88 0.60
CA PHE A 208 15.54 -20.59 1.70
C PHE A 208 16.25 -20.12 2.96
N VAL A 209 15.49 -19.46 3.81
CA VAL A 209 15.86 -19.07 5.17
C VAL A 209 14.88 -19.73 6.14
N CYS A 210 15.40 -20.23 7.27
CA CYS A 210 14.62 -20.89 8.33
C CYS A 210 14.46 -19.96 9.53
N ILE A 211 13.24 -19.85 10.03
CA ILE A 211 12.91 -19.19 11.30
C ILE A 211 12.13 -20.20 12.15
N GLY A 212 12.77 -20.73 13.18
CA GLY A 212 12.24 -21.90 13.89
C GLY A 212 12.06 -23.08 12.95
N GLU A 213 10.82 -23.59 12.86
CA GLU A 213 10.45 -24.69 11.95
C GLU A 213 9.95 -24.21 10.58
N THR A 214 9.85 -22.88 10.35
CA THR A 214 9.31 -22.33 9.11
C THR A 214 10.41 -22.11 8.09
N GLU A 215 10.30 -22.76 6.94
CA GLU A 215 11.15 -22.51 5.76
C GLU A 215 10.52 -21.44 4.85
N ILE A 216 11.24 -20.36 4.59
CA ILE A 216 10.79 -19.23 3.77
C ILE A 216 11.68 -19.19 2.51
N PRO A 217 11.12 -19.35 1.30
CA PRO A 217 11.90 -19.37 0.08
C PRO A 217 12.50 -18.00 -0.25
N ILE A 218 13.75 -17.99 -0.70
CA ILE A 218 14.42 -16.78 -1.21
C ILE A 218 14.13 -16.66 -2.70
N GLY A 219 13.58 -15.51 -3.12
CA GLY A 219 13.29 -15.23 -4.52
C GLY A 219 14.58 -14.93 -5.30
N ARG A 220 14.67 -15.39 -6.56
CA ARG A 220 15.85 -15.23 -7.44
C ARG A 220 16.34 -13.79 -7.61
N ALA A 221 15.47 -12.81 -7.49
CA ALA A 221 15.79 -11.38 -7.59
C ALA A 221 16.29 -10.75 -6.28
N TYR A 222 16.37 -11.53 -5.20
CA TYR A 222 16.71 -11.04 -3.85
C TYR A 222 18.08 -11.60 -3.43
N GLU A 223 19.12 -10.81 -3.61
CA GLU A 223 20.49 -11.13 -3.14
C GLU A 223 20.62 -10.75 -1.66
N VAL A 224 20.11 -11.61 -0.76
CA VAL A 224 20.02 -11.28 0.67
C VAL A 224 21.04 -12.01 1.55
N ILE A 225 21.74 -13.02 1.01
CA ILE A 225 22.66 -13.90 1.79
C ILE A 225 23.80 -13.11 2.43
N SER A 226 24.30 -12.08 1.74
CA SER A 226 25.34 -11.18 2.28
C SER A 226 24.89 -10.38 3.52
N LYS A 227 23.59 -10.31 3.77
CA LYS A 227 23.01 -9.60 4.94
C LYS A 227 22.78 -10.51 6.16
N PHE A 228 22.97 -11.82 6.01
CA PHE A 228 22.76 -12.79 7.10
C PHE A 228 24.06 -13.16 7.84
N GLY A 229 25.22 -12.72 7.37
CA GLY A 229 26.54 -13.16 7.81
C GLY A 229 27.44 -12.09 8.40
N ASN A 230 26.90 -11.18 9.24
CA ASN A 230 27.73 -10.31 10.08
C ASN A 230 27.28 -10.38 11.52
#